data_6a6ab36722e11283ade7050271bb88cc
#
_entry.id   6a6ab36722e11283ade7050271bb88cc
#
_cell.length_a   1.000
_cell.length_b   1.000
_cell.length_c   1.000
_cell.angle_alpha   90.00
_cell.angle_beta   90.00
_cell.angle_gamma   90.00
#
_symmetry.space_group_name_H-M   'P 1'
#
loop_
_entity.id
_entity.type
_entity.pdbx_description
1 polymer ?
#
loop_
_entity_poly.entity_id
_entity_poly.type
_entity_poly.pdbx_seq_one_letter_code
_entity_poly.pdbx_strand_id
1 'polypeptide(L)'
;MIQQESRLKVADNTGAKELLCIRVLGGSTRRYANIGDVIVASVKDATPGGVVKKGDVVKAVIVRTKKPIRRADGSYIRFDENAAVIIRDDGNPKGTRIFGPVARELRDKNYMKILSLAPEVL
;
A
#
# COMPACT_ATOMS: atom_id res chain seq x y z
N MET A 1 0.62 12.34 1.56
CA MET A 1 -0.59 11.78 0.93
C MET A 1 -0.29 11.28 -0.45
N ILE A 2 -0.98 10.24 -0.85
CA ILE A 2 -0.76 9.62 -2.15
C ILE A 2 -1.83 10.15 -3.11
N GLN A 3 -1.39 10.55 -4.29
CA GLN A 3 -2.28 11.06 -5.33
C GLN A 3 -1.89 10.45 -6.67
N GLN A 4 -2.64 10.78 -7.71
CA GLN A 4 -2.33 10.37 -9.07
C GLN A 4 -0.89 10.77 -9.39
N GLU A 5 -0.14 9.87 -10.02
CA GLU A 5 1.28 10.01 -10.38
C GLU A 5 2.26 9.95 -9.20
N SER A 6 1.81 9.72 -7.98
CA SER A 6 2.73 9.42 -6.88
C SER A 6 3.41 8.08 -7.09
N ARG A 7 4.70 8.01 -6.74
CA ARG A 7 5.47 6.78 -6.78
C ARG A 7 5.58 6.20 -5.38
N LEU A 8 5.43 4.87 -5.28
CA LEU A 8 5.45 4.15 -4.01
C LEU A 8 6.36 2.94 -4.13
N LYS A 9 6.95 2.57 -3.01
CA LYS A 9 7.64 1.29 -2.89
C LYS A 9 6.63 0.19 -2.61
N VAL A 10 7.01 -1.04 -2.90
CA VAL A 10 6.18 -2.21 -2.65
C VAL A 10 6.73 -2.95 -1.44
N ALA A 11 5.87 -3.21 -0.47
CA ALA A 11 6.25 -3.80 0.81
C ALA A 11 5.97 -5.30 0.88
N ASP A 12 5.90 -5.97 -0.26
CA ASP A 12 5.62 -7.41 -0.29
C ASP A 12 6.57 -8.16 -1.21
N ASN A 13 6.42 -9.49 -1.24
CA ASN A 13 7.28 -10.39 -2.02
C ASN A 13 6.69 -10.79 -3.38
N THR A 14 5.82 -9.99 -3.96
CA THR A 14 5.25 -10.26 -5.29
C THR A 14 6.25 -10.09 -6.42
N GLY A 15 7.38 -9.46 -6.14
CA GLY A 15 8.38 -9.14 -7.15
C GLY A 15 8.33 -7.70 -7.62
N ALA A 16 7.24 -7.01 -7.45
CA ALA A 16 7.16 -5.58 -7.77
C ALA A 16 8.02 -4.77 -6.79
N LYS A 17 8.70 -3.75 -7.28
CA LYS A 17 9.56 -2.88 -6.47
C LYS A 17 9.04 -1.47 -6.38
N GLU A 18 8.44 -0.96 -7.45
CA GLU A 18 7.94 0.41 -7.52
C GLU A 18 6.62 0.46 -8.26
N LEU A 19 5.68 1.23 -7.71
CA LEU A 19 4.38 1.49 -8.29
C LEU A 19 4.22 2.97 -8.62
N LEU A 20 3.49 3.24 -9.70
CA LEU A 20 3.00 4.58 -10.01
C LEU A 20 1.49 4.61 -9.82
N CYS A 21 1.00 5.47 -8.94
CA CYS A 21 -0.42 5.61 -8.69
C CYS A 21 -1.12 6.19 -9.92
N ILE A 22 -2.06 5.44 -10.48
CA ILE A 22 -2.87 5.89 -11.62
C ILE A 22 -4.13 6.56 -11.11
N ARG A 23 -4.76 5.97 -10.10
CA ARG A 23 -6.06 6.44 -9.61
C ARG A 23 -6.26 6.07 -8.15
N VAL A 24 -6.91 6.96 -7.40
CA VAL A 24 -7.34 6.68 -6.03
C VAL A 24 -8.80 6.23 -6.08
N LEU A 25 -9.08 5.04 -5.54
CA LEU A 25 -10.43 4.50 -5.49
C LEU A 25 -11.21 5.07 -4.30
N GLY A 26 -12.53 5.13 -4.41
CA GLY A 26 -13.39 5.60 -3.34
C GLY A 26 -14.33 6.73 -3.75
N GLY A 27 -14.58 6.90 -5.03
CA GLY A 27 -15.51 7.88 -5.56
C GLY A 27 -14.89 8.85 -6.56
N SER A 28 -15.72 9.52 -7.33
CA SER A 28 -15.27 10.39 -8.43
C SER A 28 -14.53 11.65 -7.96
N THR A 29 -14.72 12.04 -6.71
CA THR A 29 -14.11 13.26 -6.15
C THR A 29 -12.86 12.95 -5.32
N ARG A 30 -12.51 11.70 -5.15
CA ARG A 30 -11.37 11.30 -4.32
C ARG A 30 -10.06 11.62 -5.00
N ARG A 31 -9.24 12.48 -4.36
CA ARG A 31 -7.95 12.91 -4.90
C ARG A 31 -6.75 12.28 -4.21
N TYR A 32 -6.88 11.99 -2.92
CA TYR A 32 -5.74 11.57 -2.09
C TYR A 32 -6.05 10.26 -1.38
N ALA A 33 -5.03 9.43 -1.25
CA ALA A 33 -5.10 8.18 -0.50
C ALA A 33 -4.24 8.29 0.75
N ASN A 34 -4.75 7.74 1.84
CA ASN A 34 -4.05 7.58 3.10
C ASN A 34 -3.87 6.09 3.39
N ILE A 35 -3.29 5.77 4.56
CA ILE A 35 -3.14 4.38 4.98
C ILE A 35 -4.50 3.70 5.01
N GLY A 36 -4.55 2.51 4.43
CA GLY A 36 -5.78 1.72 4.32
C GLY A 36 -6.62 2.00 3.10
N ASP A 37 -6.28 3.02 2.31
CA ASP A 37 -6.98 3.31 1.06
C ASP A 37 -6.41 2.49 -0.08
N VAL A 38 -7.27 2.18 -1.05
CA VAL A 38 -6.91 1.38 -2.22
C VAL A 38 -6.65 2.28 -3.41
N ILE A 39 -5.58 2.00 -4.13
CA ILE A 39 -5.25 2.68 -5.37
C ILE A 39 -5.15 1.69 -6.52
N VAL A 40 -5.32 2.17 -7.74
CA VAL A 40 -4.93 1.47 -8.96
C VAL A 40 -3.56 1.99 -9.35
N ALA A 41 -2.62 1.10 -9.60
CA ALA A 41 -1.25 1.48 -9.87
C ALA A 41 -0.65 0.67 -11.01
N SER A 42 0.32 1.26 -11.70
CA SER A 42 1.12 0.59 -12.71
C SER A 42 2.47 0.17 -12.09
N VAL A 43 2.89 -1.05 -12.36
CA VAL A 43 4.19 -1.55 -11.89
C VAL A 43 5.29 -0.97 -12.78
N LYS A 44 6.14 -0.13 -12.19
CA LYS A 44 7.22 0.54 -12.93
C LYS A 44 8.55 -0.19 -12.84
N ASP A 45 8.75 -0.99 -11.80
CA ASP A 45 9.94 -1.80 -11.64
C ASP A 45 9.56 -3.10 -10.95
N ALA A 46 10.07 -4.21 -11.44
CA ALA A 46 9.78 -5.54 -10.89
C ALA A 46 10.94 -6.48 -11.13
N THR A 47 11.10 -7.44 -10.23
CA THR A 47 12.06 -8.53 -10.38
C THR A 47 11.57 -9.50 -11.44
N PRO A 48 12.42 -9.88 -12.42
CA PRO A 48 12.03 -10.90 -13.40
C PRO A 48 11.62 -12.22 -12.74
N GLY A 49 10.54 -12.84 -13.25
CA GLY A 49 10.06 -14.10 -12.74
C GLY A 49 9.16 -14.01 -11.51
N GLY A 50 8.84 -12.82 -11.05
CA GLY A 50 7.90 -12.62 -9.95
C GLY A 50 6.45 -12.82 -10.37
N VAL A 51 5.55 -12.80 -9.37
CA VAL A 51 4.11 -12.92 -9.59
C VAL A 51 3.56 -11.75 -10.38
N VAL A 52 4.15 -10.57 -10.18
CA VAL A 52 3.76 -9.33 -10.86
C VAL A 52 4.91 -8.88 -11.75
N LYS A 53 4.59 -8.45 -12.95
CA LYS A 53 5.57 -8.04 -13.96
C LYS A 53 5.52 -6.54 -14.19
N LYS A 54 6.62 -5.99 -14.68
CA LYS A 54 6.71 -4.59 -15.08
C LYS A 54 5.64 -4.29 -16.15
N GLY A 55 4.93 -3.20 -15.96
CA GLY A 55 3.85 -2.79 -16.85
C GLY A 55 2.46 -3.27 -16.44
N ASP A 56 2.36 -4.18 -15.48
CA ASP A 56 1.07 -4.65 -15.00
C ASP A 56 0.31 -3.53 -14.29
N VAL A 57 -1.01 -3.56 -14.41
CA VAL A 57 -1.89 -2.67 -13.65
C VAL A 57 -2.49 -3.48 -12.50
N VAL A 58 -2.30 -2.99 -11.28
CA VAL A 58 -2.67 -3.72 -10.07
C VAL A 58 -3.45 -2.82 -9.11
N LYS A 59 -4.17 -3.43 -8.18
CA LYS A 59 -4.73 -2.74 -7.02
C LYS A 59 -3.77 -2.91 -5.85
N ALA A 60 -3.62 -1.85 -5.08
CA ALA A 60 -2.74 -1.85 -3.92
C ALA A 60 -3.37 -1.05 -2.79
N VAL A 61 -3.07 -1.45 -1.55
CA VAL A 61 -3.48 -0.74 -0.36
C VAL A 61 -2.26 -0.05 0.26
N ILE A 62 -2.43 1.19 0.67
CA ILE A 62 -1.37 1.99 1.27
C ILE A 62 -1.11 1.48 2.69
N VAL A 63 0.12 1.12 3.01
CA VAL A 63 0.49 0.61 4.35
C VAL A 63 1.43 1.55 5.11
N ARG A 64 2.16 2.43 4.41
CA ARG A 64 3.05 3.42 5.01
C ARG A 64 2.96 4.73 4.23
N THR A 65 3.04 5.85 4.95
CA THR A 65 3.13 7.18 4.32
C THR A 65 4.18 8.02 5.02
N LYS A 66 4.84 8.89 4.26
CA LYS A 66 5.74 9.91 4.82
C LYS A 66 4.97 10.99 5.55
N LYS A 67 3.76 11.31 5.10
CA LYS A 67 2.95 12.33 5.73
C LYS A 67 2.44 11.81 7.07
N PRO A 68 2.60 12.59 8.16
CA PRO A 68 2.09 12.18 9.47
C PRO A 68 0.58 11.98 9.48
N ILE A 69 0.14 10.97 10.20
CA ILE A 69 -1.26 10.69 10.45
C ILE A 69 -1.52 10.95 11.92
N ARG A 70 -2.55 11.74 12.21
CA ARG A 70 -2.96 11.99 13.57
C ARG A 70 -3.84 10.85 14.06
N ARG A 71 -3.52 10.33 15.25
CA ARG A 71 -4.31 9.30 15.92
C ARG A 71 -5.27 9.93 16.94
N ALA A 72 -6.27 9.15 17.35
CA ALA A 72 -7.30 9.60 18.26
C ALA A 72 -6.77 10.05 19.62
N ASP A 73 -5.64 9.49 20.07
CA ASP A 73 -4.98 9.85 21.33
C ASP A 73 -4.12 11.12 21.25
N GLY A 74 -4.10 11.79 20.10
CA GLY A 74 -3.30 12.99 19.88
C GLY A 74 -1.89 12.74 19.39
N SER A 75 -1.45 11.48 19.32
CA SER A 75 -0.13 11.13 18.78
C SER A 75 -0.15 11.14 17.25
N TYR A 76 1.04 11.16 16.66
CA TYR A 76 1.23 11.09 15.21
C TYR A 76 2.11 9.91 14.87
N ILE A 77 1.85 9.31 13.71
CA ILE A 77 2.74 8.31 13.13
C ILE A 77 3.12 8.73 11.72
N ARG A 78 4.39 8.55 11.38
CA ARG A 78 4.88 8.71 10.01
C ARG A 78 5.99 7.72 9.74
N PHE A 79 6.21 7.44 8.48
CA PHE A 79 7.23 6.50 8.04
C PHE A 79 8.25 7.21 7.14
N ASP A 80 9.37 6.55 6.88
CA ASP A 80 10.44 7.13 6.06
C ASP A 80 10.12 7.10 4.57
N GLU A 81 9.13 6.31 4.17
CA GLU A 81 8.77 6.14 2.77
C GLU A 81 7.27 5.88 2.61
N ASN A 82 6.77 6.11 1.40
CA ASN A 82 5.43 5.69 1.01
C ASN A 82 5.51 4.28 0.48
N ALA A 83 4.68 3.39 0.97
CA ALA A 83 4.68 2.01 0.54
C ALA A 83 3.27 1.43 0.47
N ALA A 84 3.10 0.47 -0.41
CA ALA A 84 1.84 -0.20 -0.64
C ALA A 84 2.05 -1.70 -0.76
N VAL A 85 0.98 -2.45 -0.53
CA VAL A 85 0.93 -3.90 -0.70
C VAL A 85 -0.05 -4.21 -1.81
N ILE A 86 0.37 -5.03 -2.76
CA ILE A 86 -0.49 -5.43 -3.88
C ILE A 86 -1.55 -6.39 -3.36
N ILE A 87 -2.80 -6.13 -3.69
CA ILE A 87 -3.95 -6.93 -3.24
C ILE A 87 -4.70 -7.53 -4.43
N ARG A 88 -5.45 -8.59 -4.15
CA ARG A 88 -6.39 -9.19 -5.08
C ARG A 88 -7.73 -8.45 -5.01
N ASP A 89 -8.64 -8.79 -5.91
CA ASP A 89 -9.97 -8.17 -5.95
C ASP A 89 -10.78 -8.38 -4.66
N ASP A 90 -10.48 -9.45 -3.91
CA ASP A 90 -11.13 -9.74 -2.64
C ASP A 90 -10.51 -8.99 -1.45
N GLY A 91 -9.49 -8.17 -1.68
CA GLY A 91 -8.81 -7.40 -0.64
C GLY A 91 -7.68 -8.15 0.06
N ASN A 92 -7.45 -9.42 -0.24
CA ASN A 92 -6.36 -10.18 0.35
C ASN A 92 -5.03 -9.86 -0.35
N PRO A 93 -3.90 -9.89 0.38
CA PRO A 93 -2.60 -9.65 -0.24
C PRO A 93 -2.27 -10.71 -1.28
N LYS A 94 -1.69 -10.28 -2.38
CA LYS A 94 -1.27 -11.18 -3.46
C LYS A 94 0.00 -11.94 -3.09
N GLY A 95 0.88 -11.31 -2.33
CA GLY A 95 2.08 -11.93 -1.82
C GLY A 95 1.85 -12.71 -0.53
N THR A 96 2.89 -13.42 -0.10
CA THR A 96 2.85 -14.25 1.12
C THR A 96 3.64 -13.63 2.27
N ARG A 97 4.41 -12.58 2.02
CA ARG A 97 5.22 -11.89 3.03
C ARG A 97 5.09 -10.38 2.89
N ILE A 98 5.16 -9.70 4.02
CA ILE A 98 5.19 -8.25 4.09
C ILE A 98 6.55 -7.83 4.66
N PHE A 99 7.16 -6.81 4.06
CA PHE A 99 8.46 -6.29 4.48
C PHE A 99 8.30 -4.95 5.21
N GLY A 100 8.95 -4.84 6.36
CA GLY A 100 8.95 -3.63 7.15
C GLY A 100 7.67 -3.40 7.93
N PRO A 101 7.60 -2.27 8.68
CA PRO A 101 6.44 -1.98 9.51
C PRO A 101 5.23 -1.55 8.69
N VAL A 102 4.05 -1.80 9.22
CA VAL A 102 2.79 -1.28 8.68
C VAL A 102 2.04 -0.54 9.79
N ALA A 103 1.16 0.37 9.41
CA ALA A 103 0.36 1.10 10.39
C ALA A 103 -0.82 0.25 10.86
N ARG A 104 -1.13 0.34 12.16
CA ARG A 104 -2.26 -0.42 12.73
C ARG A 104 -3.63 0.07 12.28
N GLU A 105 -3.71 1.24 11.64
CA GLU A 105 -4.94 1.75 11.04
C GLU A 105 -5.53 0.82 9.98
N LEU A 106 -4.74 -0.10 9.45
CA LEU A 106 -5.24 -1.12 8.53
C LEU A 106 -6.32 -2.01 9.15
N ARG A 107 -6.33 -2.15 10.48
CA ARG A 107 -7.37 -2.91 11.18
C ARG A 107 -8.75 -2.29 10.98
N ASP A 108 -8.82 -0.96 10.99
CA ASP A 108 -10.08 -0.23 10.83
C ASP A 108 -10.66 -0.38 9.42
N LYS A 109 -9.83 -0.74 8.47
CA LYS A 109 -10.22 -0.97 7.07
C LYS A 109 -10.34 -2.45 6.72
N ASN A 110 -10.30 -3.34 7.72
CA ASN A 110 -10.46 -4.79 7.56
C ASN A 110 -9.33 -5.50 6.80
N TYR A 111 -8.11 -4.97 6.87
CA TYR A 111 -6.94 -5.63 6.27
C TYR A 111 -6.19 -6.48 7.29
N MET A 112 -6.91 -7.34 7.97
CA MET A 112 -6.35 -8.17 9.04
C MET A 112 -5.28 -9.14 8.56
N LYS A 113 -5.43 -9.66 7.34
CA LYS A 113 -4.45 -10.59 6.80
C LYS A 113 -3.10 -9.91 6.54
N ILE A 114 -3.12 -8.66 6.08
CA ILE A 114 -1.89 -7.86 5.93
C ILE A 114 -1.24 -7.66 7.29
N LEU A 115 -2.02 -7.32 8.30
CA LEU A 115 -1.49 -7.13 9.66
C LEU A 115 -0.87 -8.41 10.21
N SER A 116 -1.48 -9.57 9.94
CA SER A 116 -0.95 -10.85 10.43
C SER A 116 0.35 -11.26 9.74
N LEU A 117 0.57 -10.83 8.50
CA LEU A 117 1.79 -11.12 7.76
C LEU A 117 2.90 -10.11 8.02
N ALA A 118 2.58 -8.94 8.55
CA ALA A 118 3.56 -7.89 8.78
C ALA A 118 4.49 -8.25 9.95
N PRO A 119 5.80 -7.98 9.81
CA PRO A 119 6.75 -8.26 10.90
C PRO A 119 6.60 -7.30 12.08
N GLU A 120 6.06 -6.11 11.83
CA GLU A 120 5.88 -5.10 12.86
C GLU A 120 4.66 -4.25 12.53
N VAL A 121 3.82 -4.00 13.53
CA VAL A 121 2.63 -3.15 13.40
C VAL A 121 2.80 -1.96 14.34
N LEU A 122 2.86 -0.77 13.79
CA LEU A 122 3.03 0.49 14.53
C LEU A 122 1.70 1.31 14.53
#